data_882643d4acb6cfd157dc6ec53791c309
#
_entry.id   882643d4acb6cfd157dc6ec53791c309
#
_cell.length_a   1.000
_cell.length_b   1.000
_cell.length_c   1.000
_cell.angle_alpha   90.00
_cell.angle_beta   90.00
_cell.angle_gamma   90.00
#
_symmetry.space_group_name_H-M   'P 1'
#
loop_
_entity.id
_entity.type
_entity.pdbx_description
1 polymer ?
#
loop_
_entity_poly.entity_id
_entity_poly.type
_entity_poly.pdbx_seq_one_letter_code
_entity_poly.pdbx_strand_id
1 'polypeptide(L)'
;MSTHDEKTRGAADCQLAPDTILQSRYRVIRHLGSGGMGAVYEAIDLRLGHTVALKQALTSDEELWRQFEREARLMAGLNHPVLPRVSDYFTEGHRAFFVMQFVEGQDLAEIIAQQPGPFPRHAVVAWADQLLDALIYLHSRERQVIHRDIKPHNLKVTPTGKIVLLDFGLAKTQIANSANALSSISVFGYTPRYAPLEQIQDLGTTPQSDIYALGATLYHLFTGVKPPDALARATALVSARPSPLRPANEVNVAVGAALSAILDRAMAQNPDERFGSATEFREALRRVGRVDGVPEVELVLHQAPVEATVVEIVETGDTTLVASPVPVDATRRPGSHTIAAVFVIMLLAFGVFCAYYPWKLPMPERAEISANQLPTLSGSALPGVRIGTTASRKRRP
;
A
#
# COMPACT_ATOMS: atom_id res chain seq x y z
N MET A 1 33.60 2.27 13.34
CA MET A 1 32.59 1.58 14.18
C MET A 1 31.67 2.63 14.74
N SER A 2 30.39 2.54 14.56
CA SER A 2 29.35 3.38 15.19
C SER A 2 28.69 4.47 14.35
N THR A 3 28.02 4.11 13.25
CA THR A 3 26.97 4.95 12.64
C THR A 3 25.78 4.14 12.10
N HIS A 4 25.85 2.80 12.19
CA HIS A 4 24.76 1.90 11.78
C HIS A 4 23.84 1.51 12.96
N ASP A 5 24.32 1.60 14.21
CA ASP A 5 23.56 1.21 15.41
C ASP A 5 22.59 2.29 15.91
N GLU A 6 22.80 3.57 15.58
CA GLU A 6 21.89 4.65 16.00
C GLU A 6 20.59 4.71 15.21
N LYS A 7 20.60 4.32 13.93
CA LYS A 7 19.38 4.35 13.07
C LYS A 7 18.41 3.21 13.41
N THR A 8 18.91 2.10 13.93
CA THR A 8 18.06 0.93 14.31
C THR A 8 17.46 1.09 15.71
N ARG A 9 18.12 1.84 16.61
CA ARG A 9 17.58 2.14 17.94
C ARG A 9 16.42 3.15 17.90
N GLY A 10 16.42 4.12 17.00
CA GLY A 10 15.36 5.12 16.89
C GLY A 10 13.98 4.57 16.45
N ALA A 11 13.93 3.46 15.72
CA ALA A 11 12.67 2.88 15.25
C ALA A 11 12.00 1.96 16.30
N ALA A 12 12.79 1.31 17.15
CA ALA A 12 12.27 0.44 18.22
C ALA A 12 11.70 1.25 19.41
N ASP A 13 12.19 2.47 19.60
CA ASP A 13 11.78 3.35 20.72
C ASP A 13 10.47 4.11 20.45
N CYS A 14 9.89 3.99 19.24
CA CYS A 14 8.65 4.67 18.83
C CYS A 14 7.40 3.80 18.93
N GLN A 15 7.51 2.49 19.12
CA GLN A 15 6.37 1.58 19.12
C GLN A 15 5.69 1.57 20.51
N LEU A 16 4.35 1.66 20.52
CA LEU A 16 3.57 1.54 21.76
C LEU A 16 3.56 0.09 22.24
N ALA A 17 3.83 -0.12 23.51
CA ALA A 17 3.68 -1.42 24.15
C ALA A 17 2.20 -1.77 24.35
N PRO A 18 1.84 -3.07 24.33
CA PRO A 18 0.53 -3.51 24.81
C PRO A 18 0.22 -2.92 26.20
N ASP A 19 -1.06 -2.72 26.49
CA ASP A 19 -1.59 -2.09 27.70
C ASP A 19 -1.22 -0.62 27.93
N THR A 20 -0.50 0.04 27.00
CA THR A 20 -0.33 1.49 27.04
C THR A 20 -1.70 2.16 26.96
N ILE A 21 -1.97 3.09 27.89
CA ILE A 21 -3.22 3.85 27.91
C ILE A 21 -2.95 5.28 27.44
N LEU A 22 -3.58 5.67 26.34
CA LEU A 22 -3.51 7.01 25.77
C LEU A 22 -4.78 7.81 26.15
N GLN A 23 -4.61 9.11 26.48
CA GLN A 23 -5.70 10.02 26.88
C GLN A 23 -6.57 9.46 28.02
N SER A 24 -6.05 8.58 28.87
CA SER A 24 -6.82 7.86 29.91
C SER A 24 -8.08 7.18 29.35
N ARG A 25 -8.06 6.83 28.07
CA ARG A 25 -9.23 6.30 27.33
C ARG A 25 -8.93 5.14 26.41
N TYR A 26 -7.83 5.18 25.68
CA TYR A 26 -7.55 4.18 24.66
C TYR A 26 -6.45 3.24 25.13
N ARG A 27 -6.79 1.99 25.42
CA ARG A 27 -5.83 0.95 25.81
C ARG A 27 -5.36 0.19 24.59
N VAL A 28 -4.09 0.26 24.26
CA VAL A 28 -3.44 -0.48 23.18
C VAL A 28 -3.47 -1.97 23.47
N ILE A 29 -3.92 -2.76 22.49
CA ILE A 29 -3.93 -4.23 22.57
C ILE A 29 -2.71 -4.79 21.84
N ARG A 30 -2.52 -4.41 20.57
CA ARG A 30 -1.40 -4.88 19.75
C ARG A 30 -1.12 -3.94 18.58
N HIS A 31 0.07 -4.04 18.07
CA HIS A 31 0.46 -3.41 16.82
C HIS A 31 -0.13 -4.18 15.63
N LEU A 32 -0.73 -3.48 14.67
CA LEU A 32 -1.32 -4.04 13.45
C LEU A 32 -0.39 -3.93 12.25
N GLY A 33 0.36 -2.84 12.15
CA GLY A 33 1.29 -2.61 11.05
C GLY A 33 1.93 -1.24 11.10
N SER A 34 3.06 -1.09 10.42
CA SER A 34 3.75 0.19 10.24
C SER A 34 4.02 0.43 8.76
N GLY A 35 3.95 1.68 8.35
CA GLY A 35 4.30 2.14 7.01
C GLY A 35 5.02 3.48 7.05
N GLY A 36 5.35 4.03 5.89
CA GLY A 36 6.07 5.30 5.80
C GLY A 36 5.38 6.51 6.44
N MET A 37 4.10 6.39 6.77
CA MET A 37 3.30 7.49 7.35
C MET A 37 2.98 7.28 8.83
N GLY A 38 3.19 6.10 9.38
CA GLY A 38 2.84 5.86 10.76
C GLY A 38 2.72 4.39 11.13
N ALA A 39 2.30 4.16 12.37
CA ALA A 39 1.97 2.85 12.91
C ALA A 39 0.46 2.79 13.22
N VAL A 40 -0.12 1.61 13.05
CA VAL A 40 -1.53 1.35 13.36
C VAL A 40 -1.60 0.32 14.49
N TYR A 41 -2.46 0.56 15.45
CA TYR A 41 -2.67 -0.29 16.61
C TYR A 41 -4.14 -0.65 16.75
N GLU A 42 -4.40 -1.86 17.22
CA GLU A 42 -5.68 -2.22 17.79
C GLU A 42 -5.73 -1.72 19.23
N ALA A 43 -6.84 -1.10 19.62
CA ALA A 43 -7.02 -0.59 20.96
C ALA A 43 -8.48 -0.73 21.40
N ILE A 44 -8.73 -0.65 22.73
CA ILE A 44 -10.06 -0.59 23.31
C ILE A 44 -10.34 0.83 23.79
N ASP A 45 -11.45 1.41 23.37
CA ASP A 45 -12.02 2.59 24.00
C ASP A 45 -12.60 2.21 25.36
N LEU A 46 -11.91 2.54 26.43
CA LEU A 46 -12.30 2.17 27.81
C LEU A 46 -13.61 2.83 28.27
N ARG A 47 -14.05 3.91 27.61
CA ARG A 47 -15.30 4.60 27.94
C ARG A 47 -16.50 3.96 27.26
N LEU A 48 -16.34 3.47 26.05
CA LEU A 48 -17.42 2.91 25.23
C LEU A 48 -17.38 1.37 25.15
N GLY A 49 -16.26 0.76 25.56
CA GLY A 49 -16.10 -0.69 25.62
C GLY A 49 -15.95 -1.39 24.27
N HIS A 50 -15.66 -0.66 23.18
CA HIS A 50 -15.51 -1.26 21.86
C HIS A 50 -14.09 -1.14 21.30
N THR A 51 -13.75 -2.00 20.36
CA THR A 51 -12.44 -2.00 19.67
C THR A 51 -12.37 -0.86 18.65
N VAL A 52 -11.24 -0.18 18.62
CA VAL A 52 -10.90 0.90 17.68
C VAL A 52 -9.52 0.66 17.06
N ALA A 53 -9.23 1.30 15.94
CA ALA A 53 -7.90 1.38 15.39
C ALA A 53 -7.30 2.76 15.70
N LEU A 54 -6.07 2.78 16.22
CA LEU A 54 -5.29 4.00 16.47
C LEU A 54 -4.22 4.10 15.40
N LYS A 55 -4.24 5.16 14.58
CA LYS A 55 -3.15 5.47 13.66
C LYS A 55 -2.27 6.55 14.29
N GLN A 56 -0.99 6.22 14.49
CA GLN A 56 0.04 7.10 15.06
C GLN A 56 0.90 7.67 13.94
N ALA A 57 1.14 8.98 13.93
CA ALA A 57 2.17 9.58 13.09
C ALA A 57 3.57 9.26 13.64
N LEU A 58 4.44 8.70 12.79
CA LEU A 58 5.84 8.39 13.12
C LEU A 58 6.78 9.45 12.53
N THR A 59 6.55 10.73 12.86
CA THR A 59 7.37 11.82 12.33
C THR A 59 7.54 12.92 13.37
N SER A 60 8.71 13.56 13.35
CA SER A 60 8.97 14.82 14.02
C SER A 60 8.92 16.01 13.06
N ASP A 61 8.70 15.78 11.77
CA ASP A 61 8.56 16.82 10.76
C ASP A 61 7.19 17.47 10.87
N GLU A 62 7.19 18.79 11.07
CA GLU A 62 5.98 19.58 11.29
C GLU A 62 5.04 19.57 10.07
N GLU A 63 5.58 19.53 8.85
CA GLU A 63 4.78 19.50 7.63
C GLU A 63 4.08 18.14 7.48
N LEU A 64 4.78 17.04 7.74
CA LEU A 64 4.18 15.70 7.75
C LEU A 64 3.13 15.56 8.86
N TRP A 65 3.34 16.21 9.98
CA TRP A 65 2.34 16.28 11.06
C TRP A 65 1.07 17.01 10.62
N ARG A 66 1.21 18.19 10.01
CA ARG A 66 0.07 18.93 9.45
C ARG A 66 -0.67 18.14 8.35
N GLN A 67 0.05 17.34 7.56
CA GLN A 67 -0.57 16.45 6.59
C GLN A 67 -1.39 15.35 7.25
N PHE A 68 -0.85 14.73 8.29
CA PHE A 68 -1.55 13.73 9.09
C PHE A 68 -2.83 14.28 9.72
N GLU A 69 -2.78 15.50 10.27
CA GLU A 69 -3.96 16.18 10.79
C GLU A 69 -4.98 16.50 9.70
N ARG A 70 -4.53 16.96 8.51
CA ARG A 70 -5.41 17.21 7.37
C ARG A 70 -6.09 15.91 6.89
N GLU A 71 -5.37 14.79 6.87
CA GLU A 71 -5.94 13.48 6.56
C GLU A 71 -7.02 13.10 7.56
N ALA A 72 -6.74 13.20 8.86
CA ALA A 72 -7.70 12.90 9.91
C ALA A 72 -8.97 13.75 9.79
N ARG A 73 -8.84 15.07 9.58
CA ARG A 73 -9.97 15.99 9.40
C ARG A 73 -10.79 15.69 8.14
N LEU A 74 -10.12 15.36 7.04
CA LEU A 74 -10.80 14.97 5.80
C LEU A 74 -11.61 13.69 6.03
N MET A 75 -10.98 12.66 6.60
CA MET A 75 -11.63 11.38 6.88
C MET A 75 -12.80 11.52 7.86
N ALA A 76 -12.70 12.38 8.86
CA ALA A 76 -13.78 12.66 9.82
C ALA A 76 -15.04 13.24 9.14
N GLY A 77 -14.88 13.93 8.00
CA GLY A 77 -16.00 14.43 7.18
C GLY A 77 -16.60 13.40 6.23
N LEU A 78 -16.07 12.19 6.15
CA LEU A 78 -16.54 11.13 5.25
C LEU A 78 -17.44 10.15 6.01
N ASN A 79 -18.55 9.76 5.35
CA ASN A 79 -19.47 8.76 5.87
C ASN A 79 -19.93 7.85 4.73
N HIS A 80 -19.27 6.71 4.58
CA HIS A 80 -19.58 5.72 3.56
C HIS A 80 -19.30 4.30 4.09
N PRO A 81 -20.13 3.27 3.80
CA PRO A 81 -19.96 1.93 4.35
C PRO A 81 -18.65 1.24 3.98
N VAL A 82 -18.02 1.65 2.88
CA VAL A 82 -16.73 1.11 2.40
C VAL A 82 -15.53 1.86 3.00
N LEU A 83 -15.74 2.92 3.78
CA LEU A 83 -14.68 3.72 4.39
C LEU A 83 -14.74 3.62 5.91
N PRO A 84 -13.61 3.48 6.63
CA PRO A 84 -13.62 3.50 8.09
C PRO A 84 -13.96 4.91 8.59
N ARG A 85 -14.77 5.00 9.64
CA ARG A 85 -15.12 6.28 10.27
C ARG A 85 -14.01 6.72 11.21
N VAL A 86 -13.57 7.96 11.11
CA VAL A 86 -12.69 8.61 12.10
C VAL A 86 -13.58 9.23 13.18
N SER A 87 -13.29 8.92 14.44
CA SER A 87 -14.08 9.33 15.61
C SER A 87 -13.37 10.32 16.53
N ASP A 88 -12.03 10.39 16.48
CA ASP A 88 -11.25 11.26 17.35
C ASP A 88 -9.88 11.59 16.75
N TYR A 89 -9.28 12.70 17.19
CA TYR A 89 -7.91 13.10 16.89
C TYR A 89 -7.32 13.75 18.13
N PHE A 90 -6.13 13.33 18.54
CA PHE A 90 -5.45 13.90 19.69
C PHE A 90 -3.93 13.85 19.55
N THR A 91 -3.26 14.64 20.39
CA THR A 91 -1.81 14.62 20.56
C THR A 91 -1.46 14.18 21.97
N GLU A 92 -0.40 13.39 22.13
CA GLU A 92 0.14 13.00 23.42
C GLU A 92 1.67 12.99 23.38
N GLY A 93 2.29 13.84 24.18
CA GLY A 93 3.72 14.14 24.05
C GLY A 93 4.05 14.73 22.69
N HIS A 94 5.02 14.11 22.00
CA HIS A 94 5.42 14.49 20.64
C HIS A 94 4.81 13.56 19.57
N ARG A 95 3.64 12.97 19.83
CA ARG A 95 2.97 12.01 18.95
C ARG A 95 1.57 12.48 18.64
N ALA A 96 1.16 12.33 17.36
CA ALA A 96 -0.22 12.56 16.94
C ALA A 96 -0.90 11.25 16.66
N PHE A 97 -2.18 11.19 17.00
CA PHE A 97 -3.01 10.01 16.81
C PHE A 97 -4.36 10.42 16.22
N PHE A 98 -4.91 9.57 15.37
CA PHE A 98 -6.35 9.58 15.15
C PHE A 98 -6.95 8.21 15.38
N VAL A 99 -8.19 8.23 15.87
CA VAL A 99 -8.97 7.06 16.21
C VAL A 99 -9.95 6.79 15.10
N MET A 100 -9.98 5.57 14.61
CA MET A 100 -10.92 5.18 13.56
C MET A 100 -11.57 3.84 13.89
N GLN A 101 -12.62 3.54 13.17
CA GLN A 101 -13.30 2.25 13.22
C GLN A 101 -12.29 1.13 13.01
N PHE A 102 -12.26 0.17 13.93
CA PHE A 102 -11.54 -1.08 13.72
C PHE A 102 -12.32 -1.93 12.72
N VAL A 103 -11.64 -2.36 11.66
CA VAL A 103 -12.22 -3.22 10.63
C VAL A 103 -11.67 -4.62 10.83
N GLU A 104 -12.54 -5.55 11.19
CA GLU A 104 -12.18 -6.96 11.27
C GLU A 104 -11.95 -7.56 9.87
N GLY A 105 -11.12 -8.61 9.80
CA GLY A 105 -10.83 -9.33 8.56
C GLY A 105 -9.35 -9.23 8.15
N GLN A 106 -9.04 -9.64 6.92
CA GLN A 106 -7.70 -9.66 6.35
C GLN A 106 -7.59 -8.68 5.19
N ASP A 107 -6.42 -8.09 4.98
CA ASP A 107 -6.19 -7.34 3.76
C ASP A 107 -5.97 -8.26 2.55
N LEU A 108 -6.28 -7.76 1.34
CA LEU A 108 -6.18 -8.57 0.13
C LEU A 108 -4.73 -8.97 -0.18
N ALA A 109 -3.73 -8.25 0.28
CA ALA A 109 -2.33 -8.63 0.08
C ALA A 109 -1.95 -9.82 0.97
N GLU A 110 -2.46 -9.88 2.21
CA GLU A 110 -2.31 -11.05 3.08
C GLU A 110 -3.00 -12.27 2.47
N ILE A 111 -4.24 -12.13 1.98
CA ILE A 111 -4.98 -13.22 1.34
C ILE A 111 -4.24 -13.72 0.08
N ILE A 112 -3.75 -12.81 -0.77
CA ILE A 112 -2.95 -13.16 -1.96
C ILE A 112 -1.66 -13.89 -1.59
N ALA A 113 -1.01 -13.49 -0.48
CA ALA A 113 0.22 -14.14 -0.03
C ALA A 113 -0.04 -15.57 0.49
N GLN A 114 -1.19 -15.79 1.14
CA GLN A 114 -1.60 -17.10 1.65
C GLN A 114 -2.12 -18.03 0.54
N GLN A 115 -2.83 -17.47 -0.44
CA GLN A 115 -3.44 -18.19 -1.55
C GLN A 115 -3.14 -17.48 -2.88
N PRO A 116 -1.95 -17.67 -3.45
CA PRO A 116 -1.59 -17.07 -4.73
C PRO A 116 -2.50 -17.59 -5.86
N GLY A 117 -2.97 -16.68 -6.71
CA GLY A 117 -3.81 -17.02 -7.86
C GLY A 117 -4.96 -16.02 -8.05
N PRO A 118 -5.80 -16.26 -9.08
CA PRO A 118 -6.96 -15.43 -9.33
C PRO A 118 -8.08 -15.69 -8.31
N PHE A 119 -8.75 -14.61 -7.91
CA PHE A 119 -9.95 -14.70 -7.08
C PHE A 119 -11.18 -15.11 -7.89
N PRO A 120 -12.21 -15.69 -7.26
CA PRO A 120 -13.48 -15.97 -7.91
C PRO A 120 -14.06 -14.70 -8.54
N ARG A 121 -14.46 -14.79 -9.82
CA ARG A 121 -14.93 -13.62 -10.58
C ARG A 121 -16.06 -12.86 -9.90
N HIS A 122 -17.05 -13.59 -9.36
CA HIS A 122 -18.19 -12.99 -8.67
C HIS A 122 -17.77 -12.16 -7.45
N ALA A 123 -16.77 -12.62 -6.68
CA ALA A 123 -16.24 -11.90 -5.54
C ALA A 123 -15.57 -10.57 -5.96
N VAL A 124 -14.70 -10.65 -6.98
CA VAL A 124 -13.99 -9.45 -7.48
C VAL A 124 -14.96 -8.43 -8.07
N VAL A 125 -15.99 -8.87 -8.80
CA VAL A 125 -17.03 -7.98 -9.34
C VAL A 125 -17.84 -7.32 -8.21
N ALA A 126 -18.21 -8.06 -7.16
CA ALA A 126 -18.91 -7.51 -6.00
C ALA A 126 -18.06 -6.49 -5.24
N TRP A 127 -16.77 -6.76 -5.04
CA TRP A 127 -15.84 -5.80 -4.44
C TRP A 127 -15.63 -4.56 -5.31
N ALA A 128 -15.49 -4.75 -6.63
CA ALA A 128 -15.35 -3.64 -7.57
C ALA A 128 -16.56 -2.71 -7.54
N ASP A 129 -17.77 -3.25 -7.48
CA ASP A 129 -19.00 -2.45 -7.38
C ASP A 129 -19.06 -1.61 -6.09
N GLN A 130 -18.66 -2.20 -4.94
CA GLN A 130 -18.57 -1.50 -3.65
C GLN A 130 -17.49 -0.41 -3.66
N LEU A 131 -16.31 -0.70 -4.23
CA LEU A 131 -15.21 0.27 -4.32
C LEU A 131 -15.56 1.42 -5.26
N LEU A 132 -16.21 1.14 -6.39
CA LEU A 132 -16.67 2.18 -7.32
C LEU A 132 -17.77 3.05 -6.69
N ASP A 133 -18.64 2.49 -5.85
CA ASP A 133 -19.58 3.27 -5.05
C ASP A 133 -18.89 4.27 -4.14
N ALA A 134 -17.83 3.80 -3.42
CA ALA A 134 -17.02 4.69 -2.60
C ALA A 134 -16.29 5.77 -3.42
N LEU A 135 -15.74 5.43 -4.59
CA LEU A 135 -15.09 6.41 -5.46
C LEU A 135 -16.08 7.44 -6.01
N ILE A 136 -17.29 7.03 -6.39
CA ILE A 136 -18.36 7.96 -6.80
C ILE A 136 -18.65 8.95 -5.67
N TYR A 137 -18.80 8.45 -4.44
CA TYR A 137 -19.01 9.28 -3.26
C TYR A 137 -17.86 10.27 -3.03
N LEU A 138 -16.60 9.81 -3.08
CA LEU A 138 -15.42 10.64 -2.86
C LEU A 138 -15.26 11.71 -3.94
N HIS A 139 -15.42 11.33 -5.20
CA HIS A 139 -15.23 12.21 -6.34
C HIS A 139 -16.36 13.24 -6.51
N SER A 140 -17.55 12.98 -5.94
CA SER A 140 -18.70 13.89 -5.98
C SER A 140 -18.74 14.91 -4.84
N ARG A 141 -17.79 14.87 -3.90
CA ARG A 141 -17.74 15.85 -2.80
C ARG A 141 -17.48 17.26 -3.34
N GLU A 142 -18.01 18.28 -2.68
CA GLU A 142 -17.81 19.68 -3.01
C GLU A 142 -16.31 20.03 -3.17
N ARG A 143 -15.50 19.54 -2.23
CA ARG A 143 -14.05 19.41 -2.43
C ARG A 143 -13.77 17.98 -2.83
N GLN A 144 -13.54 17.78 -4.12
CA GLN A 144 -13.26 16.47 -4.69
C GLN A 144 -12.12 15.77 -3.94
N VAL A 145 -12.35 14.54 -3.48
CA VAL A 145 -11.40 13.75 -2.74
C VAL A 145 -10.87 12.64 -3.63
N ILE A 146 -9.57 12.61 -3.85
CA ILE A 146 -8.85 11.56 -4.57
C ILE A 146 -8.15 10.67 -3.54
N HIS A 147 -8.32 9.35 -3.63
CA HIS A 147 -7.78 8.40 -2.64
C HIS A 147 -6.26 8.20 -2.78
N ARG A 148 -5.73 8.07 -4.01
CA ARG A 148 -4.30 8.01 -4.38
C ARG A 148 -3.52 6.77 -3.96
N ASP A 149 -4.10 5.83 -3.24
CA ASP A 149 -3.39 4.63 -2.76
C ASP A 149 -4.27 3.36 -2.78
N ILE A 150 -5.04 3.16 -3.86
CA ILE A 150 -5.85 1.96 -4.03
C ILE A 150 -4.94 0.81 -4.45
N LYS A 151 -4.81 -0.19 -3.57
CA LYS A 151 -3.97 -1.38 -3.77
C LYS A 151 -4.39 -2.49 -2.81
N PRO A 152 -4.03 -3.76 -3.02
CA PRO A 152 -4.45 -4.87 -2.16
C PRO A 152 -4.17 -4.69 -0.66
N HIS A 153 -3.06 -4.04 -0.27
CA HIS A 153 -2.73 -3.78 1.14
C HIS A 153 -3.72 -2.81 1.83
N ASN A 154 -4.38 -1.97 1.06
CA ASN A 154 -5.33 -0.98 1.60
C ASN A 154 -6.79 -1.43 1.42
N LEU A 155 -7.01 -2.68 1.02
CA LEU A 155 -8.33 -3.28 0.80
C LEU A 155 -8.53 -4.44 1.76
N LYS A 156 -9.43 -4.27 2.72
CA LYS A 156 -9.70 -5.26 3.74
C LYS A 156 -11.02 -5.98 3.48
N VAL A 157 -10.99 -7.31 3.49
CA VAL A 157 -12.19 -8.14 3.35
C VAL A 157 -12.67 -8.52 4.74
N THR A 158 -13.90 -8.13 5.07
CA THR A 158 -14.53 -8.44 6.35
C THR A 158 -14.99 -9.90 6.40
N PRO A 159 -15.26 -10.47 7.59
CA PRO A 159 -15.83 -11.82 7.73
C PRO A 159 -17.15 -12.02 6.98
N THR A 160 -17.89 -10.94 6.71
CA THR A 160 -19.14 -10.96 5.94
C THR A 160 -18.91 -10.82 4.43
N GLY A 161 -17.65 -10.86 3.94
CA GLY A 161 -17.32 -10.75 2.52
C GLY A 161 -17.37 -9.33 1.93
N LYS A 162 -17.64 -8.31 2.74
CA LYS A 162 -17.61 -6.90 2.29
C LYS A 162 -16.18 -6.39 2.20
N ILE A 163 -15.95 -5.46 1.27
CA ILE A 163 -14.65 -4.79 1.13
C ILE A 163 -14.67 -3.45 1.86
N VAL A 164 -13.55 -3.09 2.49
CA VAL A 164 -13.33 -1.76 3.11
C VAL A 164 -12.03 -1.19 2.57
N LEU A 165 -12.08 0.06 2.13
CA LEU A 165 -10.94 0.81 1.60
C LEU A 165 -10.32 1.62 2.73
N LEU A 166 -9.07 1.28 3.07
CA LEU A 166 -8.28 1.88 4.14
C LEU A 166 -7.29 2.90 3.59
N ASP A 167 -6.77 3.75 4.46
CA ASP A 167 -5.58 4.60 4.27
C ASP A 167 -5.54 5.45 2.99
N PHE A 168 -5.92 6.72 3.12
CA PHE A 168 -5.75 7.71 2.07
C PHE A 168 -4.28 8.06 1.84
N GLY A 169 -3.86 8.15 0.56
CA GLY A 169 -2.51 8.51 0.18
C GLY A 169 -2.22 10.02 0.19
N LEU A 170 -2.88 10.81 1.05
CA LEU A 170 -2.77 12.27 1.05
C LEU A 170 -1.35 12.76 1.37
N ALA A 171 -0.62 12.06 2.22
CA ALA A 171 0.74 12.43 2.59
C ALA A 171 1.78 12.13 1.49
N LYS A 172 1.43 11.37 0.44
CA LYS A 172 2.36 11.01 -0.64
C LYS A 172 2.65 12.16 -1.62
N THR A 173 1.77 13.15 -1.70
CA THR A 173 1.82 14.20 -2.72
C THR A 173 2.91 15.24 -2.48
N GLN A 174 3.40 15.43 -1.25
CA GLN A 174 4.38 16.49 -0.94
C GLN A 174 5.80 15.97 -0.69
N ILE A 175 5.97 14.67 -0.50
CA ILE A 175 7.31 14.07 -0.33
C ILE A 175 8.08 14.07 -1.66
N ALA A 176 7.38 14.02 -2.79
CA ALA A 176 7.99 14.09 -4.12
C ALA A 176 8.62 15.46 -4.42
N ASN A 177 8.19 16.53 -3.77
CA ASN A 177 8.71 17.89 -3.93
C ASN A 177 10.04 18.16 -3.20
N SER A 178 10.55 17.24 -2.39
CA SER A 178 11.86 17.37 -1.77
C SER A 178 12.97 16.91 -2.75
N ALA A 179 14.07 17.64 -2.80
CA ALA A 179 15.21 17.42 -3.71
C ALA A 179 15.85 16.01 -3.66
N ASN A 180 15.35 15.11 -2.80
CA ASN A 180 15.78 13.73 -2.63
C ASN A 180 14.72 12.71 -3.07
N ALA A 181 13.81 13.07 -3.97
CA ALA A 181 12.68 12.24 -4.39
C ALA A 181 13.06 10.82 -4.87
N LEU A 182 14.19 10.67 -5.55
CA LEU A 182 14.68 9.37 -6.03
C LEU A 182 15.08 8.40 -4.91
N SER A 183 15.54 8.93 -3.76
CA SER A 183 15.86 8.12 -2.58
C SER A 183 14.63 7.82 -1.74
N SER A 184 13.57 8.62 -1.85
CA SER A 184 12.34 8.52 -1.07
C SER A 184 11.38 7.45 -1.59
N ILE A 185 11.49 7.06 -2.87
CA ILE A 185 10.60 6.08 -3.52
C ILE A 185 10.65 4.71 -2.82
N SER A 186 11.82 4.29 -2.31
CA SER A 186 11.99 3.02 -1.61
C SER A 186 11.74 3.10 -0.09
N VAL A 187 11.87 4.28 0.53
CA VAL A 187 11.76 4.46 1.98
C VAL A 187 10.32 4.54 2.46
N PHE A 188 9.38 5.03 1.64
CA PHE A 188 7.99 5.27 2.04
C PHE A 188 6.98 4.22 1.57
N GLY A 189 7.42 3.00 1.22
CA GLY A 189 6.50 1.90 0.87
C GLY A 189 5.66 2.15 -0.38
N TYR A 190 6.17 2.95 -1.31
CA TYR A 190 5.53 3.19 -2.61
C TYR A 190 5.52 1.87 -3.40
N THR A 191 4.34 1.41 -3.76
CA THR A 191 4.17 0.24 -4.62
C THR A 191 3.85 0.70 -6.03
N PRO A 192 4.87 0.93 -6.90
CA PRO A 192 4.70 1.60 -8.20
C PRO A 192 3.75 0.88 -9.15
N ARG A 193 3.44 -0.39 -8.89
CA ARG A 193 2.63 -1.25 -9.77
C ARG A 193 1.16 -0.86 -9.88
N TYR A 194 0.62 -0.13 -8.90
CA TYR A 194 -0.79 0.27 -8.87
C TYR A 194 -0.97 1.78 -9.09
N ALA A 195 0.10 2.55 -9.08
CA ALA A 195 0.05 3.99 -9.29
C ALA A 195 0.15 4.34 -10.77
N PRO A 196 -0.64 5.30 -11.27
CA PRO A 196 -0.54 5.79 -12.62
C PRO A 196 0.69 6.69 -12.82
N LEU A 197 1.06 6.92 -14.07
CA LEU A 197 2.27 7.64 -14.44
C LEU A 197 2.27 9.09 -13.94
N GLU A 198 1.13 9.78 -14.03
CA GLU A 198 0.98 11.16 -13.56
C GLU A 198 1.21 11.28 -12.04
N GLN A 199 0.83 10.26 -11.28
CA GLN A 199 1.09 10.23 -9.83
C GLN A 199 2.56 9.94 -9.51
N ILE A 200 3.22 9.08 -10.31
CA ILE A 200 4.65 8.77 -10.16
C ILE A 200 5.51 9.99 -10.49
N GLN A 201 5.09 10.79 -11.47
CA GLN A 201 5.78 11.98 -11.94
C GLN A 201 5.37 13.27 -11.21
N ASP A 202 4.48 13.17 -10.19
CA ASP A 202 3.95 14.33 -9.44
C ASP A 202 3.29 15.42 -10.34
N LEU A 203 2.65 14.99 -11.42
CA LEU A 203 1.93 15.88 -12.33
C LEU A 203 0.53 16.25 -11.84
N GLY A 204 0.18 15.87 -10.63
CA GLY A 204 -1.14 15.99 -10.04
C GLY A 204 -1.97 14.71 -10.20
N THR A 205 -2.99 14.59 -9.36
CA THR A 205 -3.90 13.43 -9.33
C THR A 205 -5.34 13.87 -9.55
N THR A 206 -6.08 13.06 -10.29
CA THR A 206 -7.47 13.28 -10.66
C THR A 206 -8.31 12.04 -10.35
N PRO A 207 -9.64 12.05 -10.48
CA PRO A 207 -10.46 10.85 -10.40
C PRO A 207 -9.95 9.70 -11.29
N GLN A 208 -9.38 10.04 -12.45
CA GLN A 208 -8.81 9.06 -13.38
C GLN A 208 -7.57 8.35 -12.81
N SER A 209 -6.88 8.96 -11.84
CA SER A 209 -5.77 8.31 -11.12
C SER A 209 -6.28 7.18 -10.22
N ASP A 210 -7.39 7.38 -9.51
CA ASP A 210 -8.04 6.32 -8.72
C ASP A 210 -8.63 5.22 -9.61
N ILE A 211 -9.18 5.58 -10.79
CA ILE A 211 -9.68 4.62 -11.78
C ILE A 211 -8.54 3.71 -12.27
N TYR A 212 -7.36 4.26 -12.55
CA TYR A 212 -6.19 3.46 -12.92
C TYR A 212 -5.78 2.53 -11.78
N ALA A 213 -5.66 3.05 -10.56
CA ALA A 213 -5.24 2.27 -9.40
C ALA A 213 -6.21 1.13 -9.09
N LEU A 214 -7.52 1.38 -9.20
CA LEU A 214 -8.54 0.35 -9.08
C LEU A 214 -8.44 -0.66 -10.22
N GLY A 215 -8.30 -0.23 -11.48
CA GLY A 215 -8.08 -1.09 -12.64
C GLY A 215 -6.90 -2.02 -12.46
N ALA A 216 -5.75 -1.50 -12.02
CA ALA A 216 -4.53 -2.27 -11.73
C ALA A 216 -4.74 -3.29 -10.59
N THR A 217 -5.49 -2.90 -9.56
CA THR A 217 -5.86 -3.79 -8.47
C THR A 217 -6.78 -4.92 -8.97
N LEU A 218 -7.83 -4.59 -9.71
CA LEU A 218 -8.74 -5.58 -10.28
C LEU A 218 -8.04 -6.53 -11.26
N TYR A 219 -7.14 -6.01 -12.11
CA TYR A 219 -6.29 -6.84 -12.97
C TYR A 219 -5.54 -7.90 -12.15
N HIS A 220 -4.89 -7.49 -11.04
CA HIS A 220 -4.19 -8.42 -10.15
C HIS A 220 -5.14 -9.48 -9.56
N LEU A 221 -6.31 -9.05 -9.07
CA LEU A 221 -7.29 -9.97 -8.47
C LEU A 221 -7.88 -10.97 -9.48
N PHE A 222 -8.16 -10.52 -10.71
CA PHE A 222 -8.70 -11.39 -11.75
C PHE A 222 -7.69 -12.33 -12.37
N THR A 223 -6.41 -11.92 -12.44
CA THR A 223 -5.37 -12.71 -13.11
C THR A 223 -4.47 -13.49 -12.16
N GLY A 224 -4.40 -13.10 -10.87
CA GLY A 224 -3.40 -13.58 -9.93
C GLY A 224 -1.99 -13.04 -10.21
N VAL A 225 -1.82 -12.18 -11.21
CA VAL A 225 -0.52 -11.63 -11.64
C VAL A 225 -0.47 -10.14 -11.39
N LYS A 226 0.57 -9.68 -10.70
CA LYS A 226 0.79 -8.23 -10.48
C LYS A 226 1.00 -7.53 -11.82
N PRO A 227 0.29 -6.41 -12.10
CA PRO A 227 0.53 -5.65 -13.32
C PRO A 227 1.95 -5.08 -13.34
N PRO A 228 2.54 -4.87 -14.53
CA PRO A 228 3.76 -4.07 -14.66
C PRO A 228 3.47 -2.63 -14.23
N ASP A 229 4.48 -1.96 -13.68
CA ASP A 229 4.33 -0.56 -13.27
C ASP A 229 4.16 0.38 -14.48
N ALA A 230 3.55 1.56 -14.23
CA ALA A 230 3.24 2.52 -15.27
C ALA A 230 4.50 3.09 -15.95
N LEU A 231 5.60 3.22 -15.23
CA LEU A 231 6.88 3.72 -15.79
C LEU A 231 7.50 2.71 -16.76
N ALA A 232 7.50 1.42 -16.41
CA ALA A 232 7.96 0.35 -17.32
C ALA A 232 7.13 0.31 -18.61
N ARG A 233 5.79 0.51 -18.49
CA ARG A 233 4.89 0.60 -19.65
C ARG A 233 5.15 1.82 -20.52
N ALA A 234 5.35 2.99 -19.90
CA ALA A 234 5.68 4.22 -20.61
C ALA A 234 7.04 4.10 -21.33
N THR A 235 8.04 3.51 -20.66
CA THR A 235 9.37 3.28 -21.26
C THR A 235 9.29 2.35 -22.48
N ALA A 236 8.46 1.30 -22.43
CA ALA A 236 8.23 0.41 -23.57
C ALA A 236 7.62 1.18 -24.75
N LEU A 237 6.63 2.04 -24.49
CA LEU A 237 5.98 2.87 -25.51
C LEU A 237 6.96 3.80 -26.20
N VAL A 238 7.78 4.56 -25.44
CA VAL A 238 8.79 5.47 -25.98
C VAL A 238 9.86 4.71 -26.77
N SER A 239 10.19 3.50 -26.36
CA SER A 239 11.17 2.62 -27.04
C SER A 239 10.59 1.84 -28.22
N ALA A 240 9.35 2.12 -28.64
CA ALA A 240 8.61 1.37 -29.66
C ALA A 240 8.60 -0.16 -29.42
N ARG A 241 8.57 -0.58 -28.17
CA ARG A 241 8.47 -1.98 -27.74
C ARG A 241 7.03 -2.33 -27.39
N PRO A 242 6.62 -3.62 -27.51
CA PRO A 242 5.34 -4.06 -27.04
C PRO A 242 5.14 -3.71 -25.55
N SER A 243 3.90 -3.35 -25.18
CA SER A 243 3.54 -3.11 -23.78
C SER A 243 3.83 -4.37 -22.95
N PRO A 244 4.49 -4.26 -21.78
CA PRO A 244 4.66 -5.39 -20.88
C PRO A 244 3.36 -5.81 -20.17
N LEU A 245 2.29 -5.01 -20.26
CA LEU A 245 0.96 -5.40 -19.78
C LEU A 245 0.31 -6.31 -20.81
N ARG A 246 0.10 -7.57 -20.42
CA ARG A 246 -0.66 -8.53 -21.21
C ARG A 246 -2.17 -8.33 -20.98
N PRO A 247 -3.03 -8.47 -21.98
CA PRO A 247 -4.49 -8.49 -21.80
C PRO A 247 -4.90 -9.52 -20.72
N ALA A 248 -5.84 -9.13 -19.84
CA ALA A 248 -6.21 -9.98 -18.71
C ALA A 248 -6.76 -11.36 -19.14
N ASN A 249 -7.49 -11.44 -20.27
CA ASN A 249 -8.01 -12.68 -20.83
C ASN A 249 -6.92 -13.59 -21.44
N GLU A 250 -5.74 -13.06 -21.78
CA GLU A 250 -4.60 -13.88 -22.19
C GLU A 250 -3.85 -14.46 -20.98
N VAL A 251 -3.95 -13.81 -19.82
CA VAL A 251 -3.34 -14.29 -18.57
C VAL A 251 -4.28 -15.29 -17.89
N ASN A 252 -5.59 -14.97 -17.84
CA ASN A 252 -6.63 -15.83 -17.29
C ASN A 252 -7.85 -15.85 -18.24
N VAL A 253 -8.05 -16.95 -18.93
CA VAL A 253 -9.13 -17.12 -19.93
C VAL A 253 -10.53 -16.91 -19.33
N ALA A 254 -10.71 -17.18 -18.02
CA ALA A 254 -11.97 -16.97 -17.30
C ALA A 254 -12.39 -15.50 -17.20
N VAL A 255 -11.48 -14.55 -17.45
CA VAL A 255 -11.79 -13.11 -17.46
C VAL A 255 -12.69 -12.74 -18.64
N GLY A 256 -12.48 -13.35 -19.79
CA GLY A 256 -13.22 -13.03 -21.02
C GLY A 256 -12.78 -11.70 -21.66
N ALA A 257 -13.01 -11.57 -22.98
CA ALA A 257 -12.52 -10.43 -23.75
C ALA A 257 -13.18 -9.08 -23.34
N ALA A 258 -14.48 -9.09 -23.03
CA ALA A 258 -15.19 -7.87 -22.67
C ALA A 258 -14.70 -7.26 -21.35
N LEU A 259 -14.46 -8.08 -20.33
CA LEU A 259 -13.90 -7.63 -19.05
C LEU A 259 -12.43 -7.20 -19.18
N SER A 260 -11.64 -7.95 -19.99
CA SER A 260 -10.26 -7.56 -20.30
C SER A 260 -10.18 -6.17 -20.92
N ALA A 261 -11.03 -5.86 -21.92
CA ALA A 261 -11.07 -4.54 -22.55
C ALA A 261 -11.42 -3.42 -21.56
N ILE A 262 -12.30 -3.69 -20.60
CA ILE A 262 -12.62 -2.74 -19.52
C ILE A 262 -11.39 -2.47 -18.63
N LEU A 263 -10.66 -3.51 -18.24
CA LEU A 263 -9.44 -3.37 -17.44
C LEU A 263 -8.34 -2.62 -18.21
N ASP A 264 -8.16 -2.94 -19.50
CA ASP A 264 -7.19 -2.27 -20.37
C ASP A 264 -7.51 -0.77 -20.50
N ARG A 265 -8.79 -0.41 -20.67
CA ARG A 265 -9.24 1.00 -20.69
C ARG A 265 -9.01 1.69 -19.34
N ALA A 266 -9.37 1.06 -18.22
CA ALA A 266 -9.14 1.64 -16.89
C ALA A 266 -7.64 1.90 -16.63
N MET A 267 -6.76 1.05 -17.18
CA MET A 267 -5.31 1.13 -17.04
C MET A 267 -4.61 1.84 -18.22
N ALA A 268 -5.32 2.58 -19.07
CA ALA A 268 -4.70 3.37 -20.14
C ALA A 268 -3.66 4.33 -19.57
N GLN A 269 -2.53 4.53 -20.30
CA GLN A 269 -1.45 5.42 -19.82
C GLN A 269 -1.89 6.88 -19.83
N ASN A 270 -2.59 7.28 -20.88
CA ASN A 270 -3.21 8.60 -20.96
C ASN A 270 -4.48 8.65 -20.11
N PRO A 271 -4.60 9.56 -19.10
CA PRO A 271 -5.81 9.71 -18.30
C PRO A 271 -7.09 9.95 -19.12
N ASP A 272 -7.01 10.66 -20.25
CA ASP A 272 -8.16 10.99 -21.10
C ASP A 272 -8.73 9.76 -21.84
N GLU A 273 -7.95 8.70 -22.00
CA GLU A 273 -8.39 7.43 -22.61
C GLU A 273 -9.09 6.52 -21.61
N ARG A 274 -8.98 6.81 -20.31
CA ARG A 274 -9.63 6.05 -19.24
C ARG A 274 -11.15 6.34 -19.22
N PHE A 275 -11.85 5.79 -18.24
CA PHE A 275 -13.22 6.18 -17.94
C PHE A 275 -13.23 7.61 -17.41
N GLY A 276 -14.17 8.42 -17.88
CA GLY A 276 -14.32 9.81 -17.45
C GLY A 276 -14.75 9.96 -16.00
N SER A 277 -15.36 8.91 -15.42
CA SER A 277 -15.80 8.87 -14.03
C SER A 277 -15.86 7.44 -13.48
N ALA A 278 -15.88 7.32 -12.15
CA ALA A 278 -16.12 6.04 -11.48
C ALA A 278 -17.52 5.48 -11.79
N THR A 279 -18.50 6.34 -12.07
CA THR A 279 -19.86 5.95 -12.54
C THR A 279 -19.78 5.22 -13.87
N GLU A 280 -19.09 5.80 -14.86
CA GLU A 280 -18.93 5.19 -16.19
C GLU A 280 -18.23 3.82 -16.08
N PHE A 281 -17.19 3.71 -15.26
CA PHE A 281 -16.49 2.45 -15.02
C PHE A 281 -17.40 1.41 -14.38
N ARG A 282 -18.18 1.80 -13.35
CA ARG A 282 -19.16 0.91 -12.69
C ARG A 282 -20.22 0.38 -13.66
N GLU A 283 -20.75 1.25 -14.50
CA GLU A 283 -21.74 0.86 -15.51
C GLU A 283 -21.16 -0.10 -16.56
N ALA A 284 -19.90 0.11 -16.97
CA ALA A 284 -19.23 -0.80 -17.90
C ALA A 284 -19.08 -2.19 -17.29
N LEU A 285 -18.62 -2.30 -16.02
CA LEU A 285 -18.51 -3.58 -15.31
C LEU A 285 -19.87 -4.27 -15.13
N ARG A 286 -20.92 -3.52 -14.75
CA ARG A 286 -22.26 -4.08 -14.57
C ARG A 286 -22.86 -4.60 -15.88
N ARG A 287 -22.59 -3.97 -17.02
CA ARG A 287 -23.04 -4.47 -18.33
C ARG A 287 -22.47 -5.84 -18.64
N VAL A 288 -21.18 -6.07 -18.39
CA VAL A 288 -20.54 -7.37 -18.61
C VAL A 288 -21.03 -8.43 -17.61
N GLY A 289 -21.24 -8.05 -16.34
CA GLY A 289 -21.78 -8.96 -15.32
C GLY A 289 -23.20 -9.47 -15.64
N ARG A 290 -24.05 -8.65 -16.28
CA ARG A 290 -25.41 -9.05 -16.70
C ARG A 290 -25.43 -10.01 -17.91
N VAL A 291 -24.49 -9.83 -18.82
CA VAL A 291 -24.39 -10.69 -20.02
C VAL A 291 -23.97 -12.12 -19.66
N ASP A 292 -23.15 -12.25 -18.62
CA ASP A 292 -22.58 -13.55 -18.22
C ASP A 292 -23.45 -14.31 -17.20
N GLY A 293 -24.66 -13.81 -16.87
CA GLY A 293 -25.63 -14.55 -16.05
C GLY A 293 -25.17 -14.89 -14.62
N VAL A 294 -24.30 -14.09 -14.04
CA VAL A 294 -23.84 -14.30 -12.66
C VAL A 294 -25.00 -14.01 -11.70
N PRO A 295 -25.55 -15.01 -10.99
CA PRO A 295 -26.57 -14.76 -9.97
C PRO A 295 -25.96 -13.96 -8.83
N GLU A 296 -26.78 -13.10 -8.20
CA GLU A 296 -26.44 -12.38 -6.99
C GLU A 296 -26.26 -13.41 -5.85
N VAL A 297 -25.00 -13.84 -5.64
CA VAL A 297 -24.65 -14.84 -4.61
C VAL A 297 -24.08 -14.09 -3.42
N GLU A 298 -24.75 -14.24 -2.29
CA GLU A 298 -24.26 -13.81 -0.98
C GLU A 298 -22.95 -14.55 -0.66
N LEU A 299 -21.86 -13.81 -0.52
CA LEU A 299 -20.52 -14.35 -0.29
C LEU A 299 -20.39 -14.76 1.17
N VAL A 300 -20.64 -16.03 1.46
CA VAL A 300 -20.28 -16.63 2.74
C VAL A 300 -18.85 -17.15 2.60
N LEU A 301 -17.87 -16.39 3.10
CA LEU A 301 -16.52 -16.91 3.28
C LEU A 301 -16.59 -18.04 4.31
N HIS A 302 -16.34 -19.27 3.88
CA HIS A 302 -16.18 -20.39 4.79
C HIS A 302 -14.93 -20.14 5.64
N GLN A 303 -15.14 -19.61 6.84
CA GLN A 303 -14.14 -19.74 7.90
C GLN A 303 -14.09 -21.20 8.26
N ALA A 304 -12.90 -21.82 8.25
CA ALA A 304 -12.72 -23.11 8.90
C ALA A 304 -13.25 -22.97 10.33
N PRO A 305 -14.06 -23.93 10.81
CA PRO A 305 -14.63 -23.81 12.14
C PRO A 305 -13.49 -23.77 13.16
N VAL A 306 -13.35 -22.63 13.82
CA VAL A 306 -12.66 -22.59 15.10
C VAL A 306 -13.56 -23.39 16.01
N GLU A 307 -13.16 -24.59 16.40
CA GLU A 307 -13.84 -25.37 17.42
C GLU A 307 -13.92 -24.51 18.68
N ALA A 308 -15.07 -23.87 18.85
CA ALA A 308 -15.42 -23.25 20.11
C ALA A 308 -15.66 -24.39 21.09
N THR A 309 -14.71 -24.66 21.97
CA THR A 309 -14.90 -25.50 23.14
C THR A 309 -15.94 -24.79 24.01
N VAL A 310 -17.19 -25.18 23.87
CA VAL A 310 -18.26 -24.78 24.79
C VAL A 310 -17.94 -25.43 26.13
N VAL A 311 -17.41 -24.65 27.06
CA VAL A 311 -17.35 -25.05 28.45
C VAL A 311 -18.74 -24.84 29.01
N GLU A 312 -19.53 -25.92 29.07
CA GLU A 312 -20.79 -25.94 29.75
C GLU A 312 -20.50 -25.88 31.27
N ILE A 313 -20.74 -24.73 31.88
CA ILE A 313 -20.65 -24.56 33.33
C ILE A 313 -21.95 -25.13 33.90
N VAL A 314 -21.91 -26.38 34.32
CA VAL A 314 -22.98 -26.96 35.17
C VAL A 314 -22.68 -26.56 36.60
N GLU A 315 -23.43 -25.60 37.15
CA GLU A 315 -23.49 -25.37 38.58
C GLU A 315 -24.19 -26.54 39.28
N THR A 316 -23.41 -27.42 39.88
CA THR A 316 -23.90 -28.32 40.95
C THR A 316 -23.00 -28.15 42.15
N GLY A 317 -23.66 -27.83 43.26
CA GLY A 317 -23.02 -27.59 44.55
C GLY A 317 -22.17 -28.75 45.05
N ASP A 318 -21.15 -28.35 45.79
CA ASP A 318 -20.39 -29.10 46.78
C ASP A 318 -19.88 -30.50 46.40
N THR A 319 -18.64 -30.57 45.87
CA THR A 319 -17.69 -31.65 46.19
C THR A 319 -16.34 -31.36 45.48
N THR A 320 -15.27 -31.34 46.26
CA THR A 320 -13.87 -31.26 45.86
C THR A 320 -13.53 -32.40 44.90
N LEU A 321 -13.25 -32.11 43.63
CA LEU A 321 -12.69 -33.06 42.68
C LEU A 321 -11.25 -32.73 42.33
N VAL A 322 -10.39 -33.66 42.71
CA VAL A 322 -8.99 -33.75 42.31
C VAL A 322 -8.95 -34.13 40.82
N ALA A 323 -8.49 -33.25 39.96
CA ALA A 323 -8.29 -33.53 38.55
C ALA A 323 -7.04 -34.37 38.35
N SER A 324 -7.21 -35.63 37.90
CA SER A 324 -6.11 -36.44 37.35
C SER A 324 -5.92 -36.11 35.88
N PRO A 325 -4.66 -35.93 35.40
CA PRO A 325 -4.40 -35.66 34.01
C PRO A 325 -4.58 -36.92 33.16
N VAL A 326 -5.39 -36.82 32.11
CA VAL A 326 -5.49 -37.83 31.05
C VAL A 326 -4.29 -37.65 30.11
N PRO A 327 -3.53 -38.69 29.76
CA PRO A 327 -2.40 -38.59 28.85
C PRO A 327 -2.86 -38.36 27.41
N VAL A 328 -2.46 -37.27 26.83
CA VAL A 328 -2.58 -37.01 25.38
C VAL A 328 -1.47 -37.79 24.67
N ASP A 329 -1.87 -38.75 23.84
CA ASP A 329 -0.95 -39.56 23.02
C ASP A 329 -0.29 -38.69 21.94
N ALA A 330 0.96 -38.33 22.18
CA ALA A 330 1.78 -37.53 21.26
C ALA A 330 2.56 -38.47 20.35
N THR A 331 1.97 -38.92 19.25
CA THR A 331 2.71 -39.65 18.22
C THR A 331 2.45 -39.07 16.85
N ARG A 332 3.31 -38.20 16.40
CA ARG A 332 4.05 -38.18 15.13
C ARG A 332 4.63 -36.80 14.82
N ARG A 333 5.84 -36.56 15.26
CA ARG A 333 6.70 -35.54 14.66
C ARG A 333 7.40 -36.17 13.45
N PRO A 334 7.40 -35.55 12.27
CA PRO A 334 8.28 -35.99 11.20
C PRO A 334 9.73 -35.69 11.57
N GLY A 335 10.57 -36.72 11.43
CA GLY A 335 11.94 -36.71 11.91
C GLY A 335 12.82 -35.62 11.30
N SER A 336 13.66 -35.02 12.13
CA SER A 336 14.63 -33.97 11.83
C SER A 336 15.68 -34.32 10.75
N HIS A 337 15.69 -35.52 10.23
CA HIS A 337 16.64 -36.00 9.21
C HIS A 337 16.30 -35.58 7.78
N THR A 338 15.04 -35.27 7.48
CA THR A 338 14.62 -34.81 6.14
C THR A 338 15.00 -33.36 5.85
N ILE A 339 15.02 -32.51 6.86
CA ILE A 339 15.41 -31.09 6.71
C ILE A 339 16.92 -30.95 6.49
N ALA A 340 17.73 -31.76 7.20
CA ALA A 340 19.18 -31.77 7.03
C ALA A 340 19.61 -32.24 5.63
N ALA A 341 18.93 -33.22 5.05
CA ALA A 341 19.25 -33.74 3.72
C ALA A 341 18.98 -32.70 2.61
N VAL A 342 17.91 -31.90 2.72
CA VAL A 342 17.59 -30.84 1.75
C VAL A 342 18.61 -29.71 1.82
N PHE A 343 19.08 -29.33 3.02
CA PHE A 343 20.11 -28.31 3.18
C PHE A 343 21.48 -28.72 2.60
N VAL A 344 21.88 -29.98 2.77
CA VAL A 344 23.14 -30.50 2.21
C VAL A 344 23.07 -30.56 0.67
N ILE A 345 21.94 -30.92 0.09
CA ILE A 345 21.76 -30.94 -1.37
C ILE A 345 21.78 -29.51 -1.94
N MET A 346 21.19 -28.53 -1.27
CA MET A 346 21.22 -27.13 -1.68
C MET A 346 22.64 -26.54 -1.63
N LEU A 347 23.42 -26.85 -0.61
CA LEU A 347 24.82 -26.41 -0.47
C LEU A 347 25.72 -27.03 -1.54
N LEU A 348 25.53 -28.30 -1.86
CA LEU A 348 26.28 -28.97 -2.93
C LEU A 348 25.92 -28.41 -4.32
N ALA A 349 24.64 -28.12 -4.58
CA ALA A 349 24.20 -27.50 -5.82
C ALA A 349 24.75 -26.08 -5.99
N PHE A 350 24.82 -25.29 -4.90
CA PHE A 350 25.40 -23.95 -4.91
C PHE A 350 26.92 -23.98 -5.12
N GLY A 351 27.62 -24.95 -4.54
CA GLY A 351 29.06 -25.16 -4.75
C GLY A 351 29.40 -25.52 -6.20
N VAL A 352 28.60 -26.39 -6.84
CA VAL A 352 28.75 -26.74 -8.25
C VAL A 352 28.43 -25.54 -9.17
N PHE A 353 27.41 -24.75 -8.84
CA PHE A 353 27.08 -23.53 -9.58
C PHE A 353 28.21 -22.51 -9.53
N CYS A 354 28.81 -22.27 -8.36
CA CYS A 354 29.95 -21.35 -8.21
C CYS A 354 31.22 -21.83 -8.94
N ALA A 355 31.42 -23.16 -9.05
CA ALA A 355 32.56 -23.73 -9.75
C ALA A 355 32.43 -23.69 -11.28
N TYR A 356 31.23 -23.80 -11.81
CA TYR A 356 30.96 -23.80 -13.27
C TYR A 356 30.69 -22.42 -13.88
N TYR A 357 30.33 -21.40 -13.07
CA TYR A 357 30.14 -20.02 -13.48
C TYR A 357 31.14 -19.09 -12.82
N PRO A 358 32.39 -18.98 -13.32
CA PRO A 358 33.34 -17.98 -12.83
C PRO A 358 32.81 -16.60 -13.22
N TRP A 359 32.44 -15.82 -12.22
CA TRP A 359 31.95 -14.45 -12.35
C TRP A 359 33.12 -13.56 -12.85
N LYS A 360 33.19 -13.35 -14.16
CA LYS A 360 34.02 -12.31 -14.76
C LYS A 360 33.33 -10.97 -14.54
N LEU A 361 33.63 -10.31 -13.44
CA LEU A 361 33.33 -8.89 -13.27
C LEU A 361 34.24 -8.12 -14.23
N PRO A 362 33.71 -7.28 -15.13
CA PRO A 362 34.56 -6.36 -15.89
C PRO A 362 35.13 -5.32 -14.92
N MET A 363 36.46 -5.32 -14.75
CA MET A 363 37.17 -4.25 -14.06
C MET A 363 37.02 -2.95 -14.84
N PRO A 364 36.69 -1.81 -14.20
CA PRO A 364 36.67 -0.54 -14.89
C PRO A 364 38.11 -0.18 -15.31
N GLU A 365 38.29 0.02 -16.59
CA GLU A 365 39.51 0.51 -17.23
C GLU A 365 39.88 1.87 -16.62
N ARG A 366 41.06 1.98 -16.00
CA ARG A 366 41.63 3.25 -15.54
C ARG A 366 41.88 4.13 -16.75
N ALA A 367 41.06 5.16 -16.94
CA ALA A 367 41.33 6.23 -17.85
C ALA A 367 42.55 7.03 -17.34
N GLU A 368 43.72 6.83 -17.94
CA GLU A 368 44.84 7.75 -17.81
C GLU A 368 44.47 9.10 -18.44
N ILE A 369 44.26 10.10 -17.59
CA ILE A 369 44.12 11.49 -18.03
C ILE A 369 45.52 12.00 -18.42
N SER A 370 45.80 11.98 -19.72
CA SER A 370 46.98 12.65 -20.30
C SER A 370 46.81 14.17 -20.15
N ALA A 371 47.65 14.76 -19.31
CA ALA A 371 47.79 16.21 -19.16
C ALA A 371 48.55 16.79 -20.38
N ASN A 372 47.84 17.10 -21.46
CA ASN A 372 48.34 18.05 -22.48
C ASN A 372 47.19 18.34 -23.46
N GLN A 373 46.51 19.47 -23.25
CA GLN A 373 45.95 20.37 -24.29
C GLN A 373 45.01 21.39 -23.61
N LEU A 374 45.61 22.52 -23.21
CA LEU A 374 44.91 23.78 -23.01
C LEU A 374 44.85 24.50 -24.36
N PRO A 375 43.71 24.86 -24.91
CA PRO A 375 43.68 25.84 -26.01
C PRO A 375 43.77 27.26 -25.44
N THR A 376 44.74 28.00 -25.89
CA THR A 376 44.91 29.44 -25.72
C THR A 376 43.75 30.18 -26.37
N LEU A 377 42.97 30.91 -25.62
CA LEU A 377 41.99 31.88 -26.10
C LEU A 377 42.71 33.19 -26.42
N SER A 378 42.91 33.48 -27.72
CA SER A 378 43.26 34.80 -28.25
C SER A 378 41.99 35.66 -28.29
N GLY A 379 42.14 36.91 -27.87
CA GLY A 379 41.05 37.88 -27.75
C GLY A 379 40.47 38.34 -29.09
N SER A 380 39.22 38.70 -29.05
CA SER A 380 38.64 39.74 -29.90
C SER A 380 37.56 40.48 -29.13
N ALA A 381 37.71 41.80 -29.08
CA ALA A 381 36.85 42.76 -28.45
C ALA A 381 35.48 42.85 -29.11
N LEU A 382 34.43 43.00 -28.30
CA LEU A 382 33.13 43.52 -28.71
C LEU A 382 32.77 44.76 -27.88
N PRO A 383 32.16 45.80 -28.49
CA PRO A 383 31.95 47.09 -27.85
C PRO A 383 30.56 47.22 -27.20
N GLY A 384 30.54 47.91 -26.07
CA GLY A 384 29.47 48.83 -25.70
C GLY A 384 28.23 48.26 -24.98
N VAL A 385 28.28 48.16 -23.66
CA VAL A 385 27.08 48.38 -22.82
C VAL A 385 27.47 49.29 -21.65
N ARG A 386 26.84 50.48 -21.60
CA ARG A 386 26.96 51.45 -20.49
C ARG A 386 26.24 50.92 -19.25
N ILE A 387 26.96 50.85 -18.16
CA ILE A 387 26.39 50.69 -16.81
C ILE A 387 26.16 52.08 -16.24
N GLY A 388 24.90 52.44 -16.03
CA GLY A 388 24.49 53.62 -15.28
C GLY A 388 24.42 53.35 -13.81
N THR A 389 25.39 53.87 -13.06
CA THR A 389 25.33 54.00 -11.59
C THR A 389 24.56 55.25 -11.25
N THR A 390 23.47 55.10 -10.44
CA THR A 390 22.94 56.25 -9.66
C THR A 390 22.81 55.85 -8.19
N ALA A 391 23.73 56.38 -7.43
CA ALA A 391 23.61 56.48 -6.01
C ALA A 391 22.65 57.63 -5.64
N SER A 392 21.74 57.43 -4.77
CA SER A 392 21.07 58.53 -4.04
C SER A 392 20.82 58.14 -2.57
N ARG A 393 21.43 58.96 -1.78
CA ARG A 393 21.50 59.10 -0.32
C ARG A 393 20.37 60.03 0.11
N LYS A 394 19.61 59.71 1.20
CA LYS A 394 19.07 60.67 2.22
C LYS A 394 18.22 59.91 3.24
N ARG A 395 18.68 59.78 4.47
CA ARG A 395 18.48 60.59 5.68
C ARG A 395 17.01 60.78 6.11
N ARG A 396 16.87 60.32 7.32
CA ARG A 396 15.81 60.49 8.34
C ARG A 396 15.40 62.00 8.56
N PRO A 397 14.39 62.28 9.32
CA PRO A 397 14.15 61.82 10.69
C PRO A 397 12.98 60.83 10.85
#